data_f6f705d67a225f9506b9a31839d93539
#
_entry.id   f6f705d67a225f9506b9a31839d93539
#
_cell.length_a   1.000
_cell.length_b   1.000
_cell.length_c   1.000
_cell.angle_alpha   90.00
_cell.angle_beta   90.00
_cell.angle_gamma   90.00
#
_symmetry.space_group_name_H-M   'P 1'
#
loop_
_entity.id
_entity.type
_entity.pdbx_description
1 polymer ?
#
loop_
_entity_poly.entity_id
_entity_poly.type
_entity_poly.pdbx_seq_one_letter_code
_entity_poly.pdbx_strand_id
1 'polypeptide(L)'
;MKAIIYTSNTGFTRKYAQMLSEKLSLPAYNAGLGEDKKSLSKSDDVIYMGWISANKIEGLKKAARRYNIRAVCPCGISENADSIMKNLRAKNSIADDMPVFYLRGGMDFSKLTGVQKKMLMMFGTVLKKTAETGTDEAERKKAKELIKILDKGADFTDRMKLRPVIEWYGEYTQK
;
A
#
# COMPACT_ATOMS: atom_id res chain seq x y z
N MET A 1 -1.13 -16.28 -13.60
CA MET A 1 -0.67 -15.63 -12.34
C MET A 1 0.15 -16.62 -11.54
N LYS A 2 1.36 -16.22 -11.11
CA LYS A 2 2.27 -17.13 -10.37
C LYS A 2 2.31 -16.84 -8.87
N ALA A 3 2.23 -15.58 -8.48
CA ALA A 3 2.38 -15.21 -7.08
C ALA A 3 1.86 -13.81 -6.75
N ILE A 4 1.78 -13.54 -5.46
CA ILE A 4 1.68 -12.20 -4.88
C ILE A 4 3.06 -11.80 -4.39
N ILE A 5 3.56 -10.64 -4.80
CA ILE A 5 4.80 -10.07 -4.28
C ILE A 5 4.46 -8.85 -3.44
N TYR A 6 5.04 -8.75 -2.25
CA TYR A 6 4.76 -7.61 -1.40
C TYR A 6 6.00 -7.02 -0.74
N THR A 7 5.89 -5.73 -0.40
CA THR A 7 6.77 -5.07 0.57
C THR A 7 5.92 -4.52 1.72
N SER A 8 6.38 -4.68 2.94
CA SER A 8 5.66 -4.22 4.12
C SER A 8 6.62 -3.60 5.13
N ASN A 9 6.24 -2.47 5.70
CA ASN A 9 7.00 -1.80 6.75
C ASN A 9 6.46 -2.16 8.14
N THR A 10 5.23 -1.78 8.44
CA THR A 10 4.62 -1.97 9.77
C THR A 10 3.70 -3.20 9.85
N GLY A 11 3.64 -4.01 8.79
CA GLY A 11 2.94 -5.29 8.77
C GLY A 11 1.58 -5.29 8.07
N PHE A 12 0.95 -4.16 7.79
CA PHE A 12 -0.39 -4.10 7.21
C PHE A 12 -0.46 -4.62 5.77
N THR A 13 0.52 -4.27 4.93
CA THR A 13 0.60 -4.85 3.57
C THR A 13 0.82 -6.37 3.62
N ARG A 14 1.65 -6.86 4.54
CA ARG A 14 1.83 -8.29 4.78
C ARG A 14 0.51 -8.98 5.15
N LYS A 15 -0.25 -8.36 6.06
CA LYS A 15 -1.56 -8.89 6.49
C LYS A 15 -2.52 -9.05 5.30
N TYR A 16 -2.62 -8.04 4.43
CA TYR A 16 -3.39 -8.14 3.20
C TYR A 16 -2.84 -9.20 2.23
N ALA A 17 -1.52 -9.26 2.05
CA ALA A 17 -0.90 -10.24 1.16
C ALA A 17 -1.20 -11.68 1.61
N GLN A 18 -1.19 -11.94 2.92
CA GLN A 18 -1.57 -13.23 3.49
C GLN A 18 -3.05 -13.55 3.24
N MET A 19 -3.96 -12.60 3.52
CA MET A 19 -5.39 -12.78 3.27
C MET A 19 -5.70 -13.06 1.80
N LEU A 20 -5.01 -12.34 0.87
CA LEU A 20 -5.20 -12.53 -0.55
C LEU A 20 -4.59 -13.86 -1.03
N SER A 21 -3.44 -14.24 -0.49
CA SER A 21 -2.77 -15.53 -0.74
C SER A 21 -3.69 -16.71 -0.39
N GLU A 22 -4.30 -16.69 0.80
CA GLU A 22 -5.28 -17.69 1.22
C GLU A 22 -6.47 -17.76 0.26
N LYS A 23 -7.01 -16.58 -0.13
CA LYS A 23 -8.22 -16.51 -0.95
C LYS A 23 -8.01 -16.95 -2.39
N LEU A 24 -6.84 -16.64 -2.98
CA LEU A 24 -6.51 -16.96 -4.36
C LEU A 24 -5.72 -18.27 -4.51
N SER A 25 -5.33 -18.91 -3.41
CA SER A 25 -4.42 -20.07 -3.40
C SER A 25 -3.10 -19.79 -4.15
N LEU A 26 -2.60 -18.55 -4.03
CA LEU A 26 -1.33 -18.11 -4.62
C LEU A 26 -0.28 -17.93 -3.53
N PRO A 27 0.99 -18.32 -3.76
CA PRO A 27 2.06 -18.02 -2.83
C PRO A 27 2.30 -16.51 -2.72
N ALA A 28 2.61 -16.03 -1.51
CA ALA A 28 2.95 -14.63 -1.25
C ALA A 28 4.39 -14.52 -0.77
N TYR A 29 5.22 -13.71 -1.46
CA TYR A 29 6.63 -13.53 -1.18
C TYR A 29 6.96 -12.10 -0.75
N ASN A 30 7.79 -11.97 0.29
CA ASN A 30 8.30 -10.69 0.73
C ASN A 30 9.53 -10.30 -0.10
N ALA A 31 9.37 -9.32 -1.00
CA ALA A 31 10.47 -8.82 -1.83
C ALA A 31 11.59 -8.15 -1.00
N GLY A 32 11.26 -7.63 0.20
CA GLY A 32 12.25 -7.06 1.13
C GLY A 32 13.22 -8.11 1.68
N LEU A 33 12.78 -9.36 1.80
CA LEU A 33 13.60 -10.49 2.26
C LEU A 33 14.24 -11.27 1.10
N GLY A 34 13.89 -10.96 -0.15
CA GLY A 34 14.41 -11.63 -1.34
C GLY A 34 13.86 -13.05 -1.56
N GLU A 35 12.79 -13.43 -0.87
CA GLU A 35 12.12 -14.73 -0.98
C GLU A 35 11.63 -15.00 -2.41
N ASP A 36 11.12 -13.96 -3.07
CA ASP A 36 10.64 -13.96 -4.44
C ASP A 36 11.70 -14.43 -5.45
N LYS A 37 12.98 -14.12 -5.22
CA LYS A 37 14.07 -14.41 -6.15
C LYS A 37 14.41 -15.89 -6.26
N LYS A 38 14.13 -16.67 -5.22
CA LYS A 38 14.39 -18.11 -5.18
C LYS A 38 13.28 -18.91 -5.84
N SER A 39 12.07 -18.37 -5.87
CA SER A 39 10.85 -19.09 -6.24
C SER A 39 10.25 -18.65 -7.56
N LEU A 40 10.65 -17.49 -8.10
CA LEU A 40 10.09 -16.91 -9.31
C LEU A 40 11.15 -16.59 -10.34
N SER A 41 10.79 -16.85 -11.60
CA SER A 41 11.55 -16.45 -12.78
C SER A 41 11.30 -14.99 -13.14
N LYS A 42 12.21 -14.40 -13.94
CA LYS A 42 11.95 -13.11 -14.57
C LYS A 42 10.75 -13.25 -15.50
N SER A 43 9.95 -12.20 -15.57
CA SER A 43 8.73 -12.14 -16.40
C SER A 43 7.58 -13.04 -15.96
N ASP A 44 7.64 -13.63 -14.75
CA ASP A 44 6.45 -14.27 -14.18
C ASP A 44 5.36 -13.23 -13.90
N ASP A 45 4.11 -13.61 -14.17
CA ASP A 45 2.94 -12.75 -13.90
C ASP A 45 2.64 -12.71 -12.40
N VAL A 46 2.58 -11.51 -11.85
CA VAL A 46 2.41 -11.29 -10.41
C VAL A 46 1.41 -10.19 -10.07
N ILE A 47 0.80 -10.29 -8.90
CA ILE A 47 0.13 -9.17 -8.22
C ILE A 47 1.16 -8.51 -7.31
N TYR A 48 1.33 -7.21 -7.42
CA TYR A 48 2.24 -6.47 -6.54
C TYR A 48 1.49 -5.71 -5.45
N MET A 49 1.91 -5.85 -4.21
CA MET A 49 1.36 -5.15 -3.05
C MET A 49 2.46 -4.36 -2.34
N GLY A 50 2.29 -3.04 -2.23
CA GLY A 50 3.31 -2.17 -1.60
C GLY A 50 2.70 -1.12 -0.69
N TRP A 51 3.37 -0.81 0.42
CA TRP A 51 2.98 0.31 1.26
C TRP A 51 3.34 1.63 0.61
N ILE A 52 2.58 2.69 0.94
CA ILE A 52 2.73 4.01 0.36
C ILE A 52 3.60 4.88 1.29
N SER A 53 4.62 5.49 0.71
CA SER A 53 5.45 6.51 1.35
C SER A 53 5.61 7.72 0.42
N ALA A 54 5.17 8.91 0.83
CA ALA A 54 5.24 10.14 0.03
C ALA A 54 4.77 9.95 -1.44
N ASN A 55 3.61 9.31 -1.62
CA ASN A 55 3.02 8.93 -2.90
C ASN A 55 3.85 7.92 -3.74
N LYS A 56 4.88 7.30 -3.17
CA LYS A 56 5.57 6.17 -3.78
C LYS A 56 5.02 4.86 -3.23
N ILE A 57 4.87 3.88 -4.12
CA ILE A 57 4.58 2.50 -3.73
C ILE A 57 5.93 1.81 -3.58
N GLU A 58 6.32 1.54 -2.35
CA GLU A 58 7.64 1.02 -2.04
C GLU A 58 7.86 -0.34 -2.68
N GLY A 59 9.02 -0.47 -3.37
CA GLY A 59 9.45 -1.68 -4.07
C GLY A 59 8.85 -1.88 -5.46
N LEU A 60 7.78 -1.17 -5.87
CA LEU A 60 7.10 -1.35 -7.16
C LEU A 60 8.06 -1.24 -8.34
N LYS A 61 8.88 -0.18 -8.40
CA LYS A 61 9.84 0.04 -9.50
C LYS A 61 10.85 -1.11 -9.63
N LYS A 62 11.25 -1.70 -8.51
CA LYS A 62 12.19 -2.85 -8.49
C LYS A 62 11.49 -4.13 -8.96
N ALA A 63 10.26 -4.34 -8.53
CA ALA A 63 9.46 -5.49 -8.96
C ALA A 63 9.12 -5.43 -10.45
N ALA A 64 8.75 -4.25 -10.99
CA ALA A 64 8.43 -4.05 -12.41
C ALA A 64 9.62 -4.29 -13.36
N ARG A 65 10.86 -4.19 -12.88
CA ARG A 65 12.06 -4.54 -13.67
C ARG A 65 12.30 -6.06 -13.74
N ARG A 66 11.60 -6.82 -12.94
CA ARG A 66 11.84 -8.26 -12.79
C ARG A 66 10.65 -9.12 -13.20
N TYR A 67 9.44 -8.65 -12.99
CA TYR A 67 8.21 -9.42 -13.18
C TYR A 67 7.21 -8.68 -14.05
N ASN A 68 6.29 -9.42 -14.65
CA ASN A 68 5.11 -8.87 -15.28
C ASN A 68 4.07 -8.57 -14.21
N ILE A 69 3.99 -7.31 -13.80
CA ILE A 69 2.96 -6.87 -12.86
C ILE A 69 1.63 -6.77 -13.60
N ARG A 70 0.63 -7.55 -13.17
CA ARG A 70 -0.71 -7.57 -13.76
C ARG A 70 -1.72 -6.76 -12.97
N ALA A 71 -1.46 -6.54 -11.69
CA ALA A 71 -2.23 -5.66 -10.84
C ALA A 71 -1.35 -5.08 -9.73
N VAL A 72 -1.69 -3.89 -9.27
CA VAL A 72 -0.99 -3.21 -8.17
C VAL A 72 -1.98 -2.95 -7.04
N CYS A 73 -1.62 -3.33 -5.81
CA CYS A 73 -2.40 -3.09 -4.62
C CYS A 73 -1.62 -2.18 -3.65
N PRO A 74 -1.70 -0.85 -3.81
CA PRO A 74 -1.07 0.08 -2.88
C PRO A 74 -1.79 0.07 -1.53
N CYS A 75 -1.01 0.02 -0.45
CA CYS A 75 -1.51 0.00 0.92
C CYS A 75 -1.14 1.30 1.64
N GLY A 76 -2.14 2.09 2.05
CA GLY A 76 -1.95 3.39 2.72
C GLY A 76 -2.94 3.62 3.85
N ILE A 77 -2.85 4.78 4.49
CA ILE A 77 -3.72 5.16 5.62
C ILE A 77 -4.91 6.05 5.21
N SER A 78 -4.89 6.61 4.00
CA SER A 78 -5.95 7.51 3.54
C SER A 78 -7.29 6.79 3.48
N GLU A 79 -8.36 7.46 3.88
CA GLU A 79 -9.71 6.97 3.71
C GLU A 79 -10.20 7.12 2.26
N ASN A 80 -9.89 8.25 1.66
CA ASN A 80 -10.28 8.55 0.30
C ASN A 80 -9.18 8.15 -0.68
N ALA A 81 -9.38 7.00 -1.34
CA ALA A 81 -8.47 6.48 -2.36
C ALA A 81 -8.41 7.39 -3.60
N ASP A 82 -9.56 7.92 -4.04
CA ASP A 82 -9.66 8.69 -5.29
C ASP A 82 -8.84 9.97 -5.23
N SER A 83 -8.79 10.63 -4.06
CA SER A 83 -8.01 11.86 -3.87
C SER A 83 -6.51 11.69 -4.07
N ILE A 84 -5.99 10.47 -3.90
CA ILE A 84 -4.56 10.18 -4.02
C ILE A 84 -4.21 9.42 -5.29
N MET A 85 -5.19 8.81 -5.95
CA MET A 85 -4.96 7.87 -7.06
C MET A 85 -4.23 8.51 -8.23
N LYS A 86 -4.63 9.70 -8.65
CA LYS A 86 -3.98 10.43 -9.75
C LYS A 86 -2.50 10.67 -9.47
N ASN A 87 -2.19 11.18 -8.28
CA ASN A 87 -0.81 11.45 -7.86
C ASN A 87 -0.01 10.15 -7.69
N LEU A 88 -0.67 9.10 -7.20
CA LEU A 88 -0.05 7.79 -7.01
C LEU A 88 0.34 7.16 -8.35
N ARG A 89 -0.55 7.17 -9.36
CA ARG A 89 -0.25 6.68 -10.71
C ARG A 89 0.91 7.45 -11.33
N ALA A 90 0.84 8.78 -11.35
CA ALA A 90 1.87 9.62 -11.92
C ALA A 90 3.24 9.42 -11.25
N LYS A 91 3.29 9.41 -9.91
CA LYS A 91 4.54 9.27 -9.15
C LYS A 91 5.21 7.90 -9.31
N ASN A 92 4.45 6.87 -9.65
CA ASN A 92 4.94 5.50 -9.79
C ASN A 92 4.97 5.01 -11.25
N SER A 93 4.70 5.88 -12.21
CA SER A 93 4.67 5.56 -13.65
C SER A 93 3.75 4.36 -13.95
N ILE A 94 2.56 4.34 -13.33
CA ILE A 94 1.57 3.30 -13.53
C ILE A 94 0.69 3.70 -14.70
N ALA A 95 0.65 2.85 -15.75
CA ALA A 95 -0.17 3.07 -16.94
C ALA A 95 -1.67 3.12 -16.59
N ASP A 96 -2.46 3.85 -17.37
CA ASP A 96 -3.88 4.07 -17.06
C ASP A 96 -4.71 2.79 -17.13
N ASP A 97 -4.34 1.85 -17.97
CA ASP A 97 -4.97 0.53 -18.13
C ASP A 97 -4.54 -0.49 -17.07
N MET A 98 -3.51 -0.20 -16.27
CA MET A 98 -3.07 -1.09 -15.19
C MET A 98 -4.12 -1.14 -14.08
N PRO A 99 -4.62 -2.33 -13.71
CA PRO A 99 -5.50 -2.49 -12.56
C PRO A 99 -4.82 -2.07 -11.25
N VAL A 100 -5.45 -1.13 -10.52
CA VAL A 100 -4.95 -0.64 -9.23
C VAL A 100 -6.06 -0.72 -8.20
N PHE A 101 -5.80 -1.41 -7.08
CA PHE A 101 -6.74 -1.64 -6.00
C PHE A 101 -6.17 -1.08 -4.70
N TYR A 102 -6.63 0.09 -4.29
CA TYR A 102 -6.17 0.72 -3.06
C TYR A 102 -6.69 -0.04 -1.84
N LEU A 103 -5.79 -0.31 -0.90
CA LEU A 103 -6.09 -0.99 0.36
C LEU A 103 -5.82 -0.04 1.54
N ARG A 104 -6.84 0.24 2.33
CA ARG A 104 -6.63 1.02 3.56
C ARG A 104 -6.00 0.11 4.60
N GLY A 105 -4.74 0.38 4.94
CA GLY A 105 -3.95 -0.40 5.89
C GLY A 105 -4.00 0.19 7.29
N GLY A 106 -2.85 0.56 7.82
CA GLY A 106 -2.74 1.14 9.16
C GLY A 106 -1.38 1.73 9.44
N MET A 107 -1.19 2.12 10.69
CA MET A 107 0.05 2.66 11.22
C MET A 107 0.36 2.02 12.56
N ASP A 108 1.56 1.49 12.70
CA ASP A 108 2.11 1.01 13.96
C ASP A 108 3.44 1.71 14.24
N PHE A 109 3.39 2.72 15.11
CA PHE A 109 4.54 3.57 15.41
C PHE A 109 5.68 2.78 16.07
N SER A 110 5.37 1.72 16.80
CA SER A 110 6.38 0.92 17.50
C SER A 110 7.33 0.22 16.52
N LYS A 111 6.84 -0.14 15.33
CA LYS A 111 7.59 -0.86 14.28
C LYS A 111 8.39 0.04 13.34
N LEU A 112 8.31 1.35 13.49
CA LEU A 112 9.07 2.28 12.66
C LEU A 112 10.53 2.36 13.10
N THR A 113 11.44 2.53 12.13
CA THR A 113 12.86 2.83 12.42
C THR A 113 13.02 4.23 13.01
N GLY A 114 14.16 4.51 13.65
CA GLY A 114 14.44 5.83 14.22
C GLY A 114 14.34 6.97 13.20
N VAL A 115 14.83 6.77 11.99
CA VAL A 115 14.71 7.75 10.89
C VAL A 115 13.27 8.00 10.49
N GLN A 116 12.48 6.94 10.32
CA GLN A 116 11.05 7.02 9.99
C GLN A 116 10.26 7.72 11.11
N LYS A 117 10.56 7.41 12.38
CA LYS A 117 9.96 8.10 13.53
C LYS A 117 10.24 9.60 13.48
N LYS A 118 11.50 10.00 13.23
CA LYS A 118 11.88 11.41 13.13
C LYS A 118 11.14 12.12 12.00
N MET A 119 11.06 11.52 10.82
CA MET A 119 10.29 12.08 9.69
C MET A 119 8.81 12.23 10.04
N LEU A 120 8.23 11.25 10.69
CA LEU A 120 6.83 11.26 11.09
C LEU A 120 6.53 12.31 12.17
N MET A 121 7.45 12.51 13.10
CA MET A 121 7.36 13.59 14.11
C MET A 121 7.39 14.98 13.44
N MET A 122 8.27 15.19 12.45
CA MET A 122 8.29 16.44 11.66
C MET A 122 6.96 16.65 10.92
N PHE A 123 6.43 15.61 10.30
CA PHE A 123 5.12 15.65 9.64
C PHE A 123 3.99 15.94 10.65
N GLY A 124 4.05 15.33 11.84
CA GLY A 124 3.12 15.61 12.94
C GLY A 124 3.10 17.08 13.36
N THR A 125 4.26 17.75 13.35
CA THR A 125 4.35 19.21 13.63
C THR A 125 3.60 20.03 12.58
N VAL A 126 3.74 19.68 11.29
CA VAL A 126 3.00 20.33 10.20
C VAL A 126 1.50 20.09 10.35
N LEU A 127 1.09 18.86 10.65
CA LEU A 127 -0.32 18.53 10.88
C LEU A 127 -0.93 19.32 12.06
N LYS A 128 -0.20 19.47 13.16
CA LYS A 128 -0.65 20.26 14.31
C LYS A 128 -0.90 21.72 13.90
N LYS A 129 0.04 22.31 13.17
CA LYS A 129 -0.13 23.66 12.63
C LYS A 129 -1.37 23.76 11.73
N THR A 130 -1.56 22.84 10.80
CA THR A 130 -2.74 22.78 9.93
C THR A 130 -4.04 22.62 10.73
N ALA A 131 -4.03 21.78 11.77
CA ALA A 131 -5.19 21.56 12.62
C ALA A 131 -5.61 22.80 13.44
N GLU A 132 -4.63 23.65 13.79
CA GLU A 132 -4.84 24.87 14.60
C GLU A 132 -5.15 26.10 13.74
N THR A 133 -4.39 26.31 12.66
CA THR A 133 -4.39 27.57 11.89
C THR A 133 -4.87 27.40 10.43
N GLY A 134 -5.22 26.21 9.99
CA GLY A 134 -5.74 25.97 8.64
C GLY A 134 -7.05 26.74 8.39
N THR A 135 -7.20 27.30 7.20
CA THR A 135 -8.40 28.07 6.81
C THR A 135 -9.56 27.18 6.39
N ASP A 136 -9.27 25.97 5.90
CA ASP A 136 -10.26 24.97 5.47
C ASP A 136 -10.62 24.02 6.63
N GLU A 137 -11.92 23.95 6.95
CA GLU A 137 -12.43 23.10 8.03
C GLU A 137 -12.23 21.60 7.73
N ALA A 138 -12.37 21.19 6.47
CA ALA A 138 -12.16 19.79 6.06
C ALA A 138 -10.69 19.40 6.21
N GLU A 139 -9.76 20.30 5.86
CA GLU A 139 -8.32 20.08 6.06
C GLU A 139 -7.95 20.00 7.55
N ARG A 140 -8.52 20.88 8.39
CA ARG A 140 -8.31 20.82 9.84
C ARG A 140 -8.81 19.53 10.45
N LYS A 141 -9.99 19.07 10.04
CA LYS A 141 -10.57 17.79 10.50
C LYS A 141 -9.68 16.61 10.12
N LYS A 142 -9.24 16.58 8.87
CA LYS A 142 -8.31 15.56 8.36
C LYS A 142 -6.96 15.56 9.10
N ALA A 143 -6.42 16.75 9.37
CA ALA A 143 -5.18 16.89 10.14
C ALA A 143 -5.34 16.33 11.56
N LYS A 144 -6.44 16.65 12.26
CA LYS A 144 -6.75 16.10 13.59
C LYS A 144 -6.89 14.58 13.60
N GLU A 145 -7.50 14.00 12.57
CA GLU A 145 -7.62 12.56 12.43
C GLU A 145 -6.24 11.90 12.23
N LEU A 146 -5.41 12.46 11.33
CA LEU A 146 -4.05 11.97 11.11
C LEU A 146 -3.18 12.06 12.36
N ILE A 147 -3.30 13.13 13.15
CA ILE A 147 -2.59 13.25 14.44
C ILE A 147 -2.97 12.08 15.37
N LYS A 148 -4.27 11.78 15.50
CA LYS A 148 -4.72 10.64 16.33
C LYS A 148 -4.12 9.31 15.86
N ILE A 149 -4.04 9.10 14.53
CA ILE A 149 -3.43 7.90 13.94
C ILE A 149 -1.94 7.84 14.25
N LEU A 150 -1.24 8.98 14.20
CA LEU A 150 0.18 9.07 14.53
C LEU A 150 0.45 8.76 16.00
N ASP A 151 -0.40 9.24 16.90
CA ASP A 151 -0.21 9.10 18.34
C ASP A 151 -0.56 7.70 18.85
N LYS A 152 -1.65 7.11 18.35
CA LYS A 152 -2.22 5.86 18.87
C LYS A 152 -1.99 4.65 17.99
N GLY A 153 -1.54 4.88 16.75
CA GLY A 153 -1.61 3.86 15.70
C GLY A 153 -3.04 3.65 15.21
N ALA A 154 -3.19 2.84 14.18
CA ALA A 154 -4.50 2.42 13.69
C ALA A 154 -4.36 1.15 12.84
N ASP A 155 -5.39 0.30 12.86
CA ASP A 155 -5.55 -0.83 11.96
C ASP A 155 -6.92 -0.71 11.26
N PHE A 156 -6.88 -0.41 9.96
CA PHE A 156 -8.05 -0.33 9.09
C PHE A 156 -8.12 -1.51 8.12
N THR A 157 -7.33 -2.57 8.37
CA THR A 157 -7.35 -3.74 7.48
C THR A 157 -8.69 -4.45 7.55
N ASP A 158 -9.27 -4.68 6.37
CA ASP A 158 -10.56 -5.31 6.20
C ASP A 158 -10.52 -6.26 5.00
N ARG A 159 -10.91 -7.52 5.20
CA ARG A 159 -10.98 -8.54 4.13
C ARG A 159 -11.90 -8.12 2.99
N MET A 160 -12.96 -7.36 3.28
CA MET A 160 -13.88 -6.87 2.24
C MET A 160 -13.21 -5.92 1.24
N LYS A 161 -12.15 -5.23 1.63
CA LYS A 161 -11.35 -4.38 0.74
C LYS A 161 -10.60 -5.17 -0.34
N LEU A 162 -10.45 -6.48 -0.18
CA LEU A 162 -9.85 -7.35 -1.19
C LEU A 162 -10.85 -7.81 -2.27
N ARG A 163 -12.14 -7.56 -2.09
CA ARG A 163 -13.17 -8.00 -3.04
C ARG A 163 -12.90 -7.54 -4.48
N PRO A 164 -12.57 -6.28 -4.77
CA PRO A 164 -12.32 -5.83 -6.14
C PRO A 164 -11.14 -6.56 -6.82
N VAL A 165 -10.05 -6.80 -6.09
CA VAL A 165 -8.90 -7.53 -6.67
C VAL A 165 -9.19 -9.01 -6.85
N ILE A 166 -10.03 -9.62 -6.00
CA ILE A 166 -10.47 -11.01 -6.14
C ILE A 166 -11.38 -11.18 -7.35
N GLU A 167 -12.34 -10.30 -7.56
CA GLU A 167 -13.23 -10.28 -8.72
C GLU A 167 -12.44 -10.11 -10.02
N TRP A 168 -11.54 -9.11 -10.05
CA TRP A 168 -10.63 -8.91 -11.18
C TRP A 168 -9.79 -10.17 -11.47
N TYR A 169 -9.25 -10.82 -10.44
CA TYR A 169 -8.45 -12.04 -10.62
C TYR A 169 -9.28 -13.19 -11.23
N GLY A 170 -10.53 -13.35 -10.81
CA GLY A 170 -11.45 -14.32 -11.41
C GLY A 170 -11.64 -14.10 -12.91
N GLU A 171 -11.88 -12.85 -13.34
CA GLU A 171 -11.99 -12.47 -14.75
C GLU A 171 -10.66 -12.67 -15.52
N TYR A 172 -9.55 -12.35 -14.89
CA TYR A 172 -8.21 -12.52 -15.47
C TYR A 172 -7.88 -13.98 -15.77
N THR A 173 -8.31 -14.92 -14.94
CA THR A 173 -8.03 -16.36 -15.11
C THR A 173 -8.93 -17.08 -16.10
N GLN A 174 -10.02 -16.44 -16.53
CA GLN A 174 -10.95 -16.96 -17.53
C GLN A 174 -10.59 -16.58 -18.98
N LYS A 175 -9.63 -15.66 -19.16
CA LYS A 175 -9.07 -15.27 -20.47
C LYS A 175 -7.86 -16.09 -20.85
#